data_7eaf8b1fa02572bcd58de3cd9646834d
#
_entry.id   7eaf8b1fa02572bcd58de3cd9646834d
#
_cell.length_a   1.000
_cell.length_b   1.000
_cell.length_c   1.000
_cell.angle_alpha   90.00
_cell.angle_beta   90.00
_cell.angle_gamma   90.00
#
_symmetry.space_group_name_H-M   'P 1'
#
loop_
_entity.id
_entity.type
_entity.pdbx_description
1 polymer ?
#
loop_
_entity_poly.entity_id
_entity_poly.type
_entity_poly.pdbx_seq_one_letter_code
_entity_poly.pdbx_strand_id
1 'polypeptide(L)'
;MKKIALLILLLISSANTYAQTIAETDLIGTWKVKKATALKDADKPETKELVSGFQKAIYTFNADHSFIFDTKSNSKMMLQLVKMFQKNQWIFDKKKKQLKVGFKKEGYSNITFIVKQDGKKIIFLIEDAQIEMLMKKA
;
A
#
# COMPACT_ATOMS: atom_id res chain seq x y z
N MET A 1 -28.50 -37.98 10.21
CA MET A 1 -27.62 -37.87 9.06
C MET A 1 -27.80 -36.56 8.31
N LYS A 2 -29.03 -36.12 8.06
CA LYS A 2 -29.30 -34.82 7.42
C LYS A 2 -28.76 -33.64 8.20
N LYS A 3 -28.71 -33.73 9.53
CA LYS A 3 -28.18 -32.67 10.41
C LYS A 3 -26.69 -32.44 10.25
N ILE A 4 -25.94 -33.49 9.94
CA ILE A 4 -24.48 -33.40 9.78
C ILE A 4 -24.12 -32.70 8.46
N ALA A 5 -24.88 -32.99 7.39
CA ALA A 5 -24.69 -32.32 6.09
C ALA A 5 -24.97 -30.80 6.20
N LEU A 6 -25.97 -30.41 6.98
CA LEU A 6 -26.32 -29.03 7.21
C LEU A 6 -25.22 -28.30 7.95
N LEU A 7 -24.61 -28.96 8.93
CA LEU A 7 -23.52 -28.39 9.72
C LEU A 7 -22.28 -28.12 8.87
N ILE A 8 -21.97 -29.03 7.97
CA ILE A 8 -20.85 -28.90 7.03
C ILE A 8 -21.07 -27.71 6.08
N LEU A 9 -22.31 -27.54 5.64
CA LEU A 9 -22.67 -26.44 4.75
C LEU A 9 -22.49 -25.08 5.45
N LEU A 10 -22.85 -25.00 6.73
CA LEU A 10 -22.67 -23.80 7.53
C LEU A 10 -21.19 -23.46 7.74
N LEU A 11 -20.33 -24.47 7.89
CA LEU A 11 -18.90 -24.27 8.03
C LEU A 11 -18.27 -23.75 6.73
N ILE A 12 -18.75 -24.22 5.59
CA ILE A 12 -18.25 -23.75 4.29
C ILE A 12 -18.68 -22.30 4.03
N SER A 13 -19.91 -21.94 4.36
CA SER A 13 -20.37 -20.57 4.19
C SER A 13 -19.69 -19.60 5.13
N SER A 14 -19.32 -20.01 6.35
CA SER A 14 -18.56 -19.15 7.26
C SER A 14 -17.13 -18.93 6.79
N ALA A 15 -16.52 -19.87 6.09
CA ALA A 15 -15.19 -19.69 5.51
C ALA A 15 -15.17 -18.64 4.39
N ASN A 16 -16.27 -18.51 3.66
CA ASN A 16 -16.38 -17.54 2.56
C ASN A 16 -16.56 -16.09 3.05
N THR A 17 -17.02 -15.88 4.28
CA THR A 17 -17.16 -14.54 4.84
C THR A 17 -15.85 -13.90 5.20
N TYR A 18 -14.75 -14.63 5.15
CA TYR A 18 -13.42 -14.13 5.41
C TYR A 18 -12.67 -13.68 4.16
N ALA A 19 -13.36 -13.49 3.04
CA ALA A 19 -12.79 -12.78 1.92
C ALA A 19 -12.37 -11.40 2.44
N GLN A 20 -11.11 -11.29 2.79
CA GLN A 20 -10.53 -10.18 3.51
C GLN A 20 -10.49 -8.96 2.61
N THR A 21 -11.46 -8.09 2.77
CA THR A 21 -11.47 -6.79 2.11
C THR A 21 -10.81 -5.79 3.05
N ILE A 22 -9.73 -5.19 2.59
CA ILE A 22 -9.11 -4.09 3.30
C ILE A 22 -10.06 -2.90 3.25
N ALA A 23 -10.37 -2.33 4.41
CA ALA A 23 -11.14 -1.11 4.52
C ALA A 23 -10.21 0.11 4.58
N GLU A 24 -10.73 1.28 4.26
CA GLU A 24 -9.98 2.52 4.36
C GLU A 24 -9.39 2.73 5.77
N THR A 25 -10.17 2.39 6.80
CA THR A 25 -9.72 2.50 8.20
C THR A 25 -8.52 1.63 8.53
N ASP A 26 -8.33 0.54 7.82
CA ASP A 26 -7.16 -0.34 8.00
C ASP A 26 -5.88 0.33 7.51
N LEU A 27 -5.98 1.30 6.62
CA LEU A 27 -4.85 2.00 6.03
C LEU A 27 -4.39 3.20 6.87
N ILE A 28 -5.26 3.72 7.73
CA ILE A 28 -4.94 4.88 8.58
C ILE A 28 -3.82 4.52 9.54
N GLY A 29 -2.80 5.37 9.59
CA GLY A 29 -1.65 5.19 10.46
C GLY A 29 -0.34 5.39 9.74
N THR A 30 0.74 5.06 10.42
CA THR A 30 2.10 5.18 9.90
C THR A 30 2.62 3.80 9.52
N TRP A 31 3.19 3.73 8.33
CA TRP A 31 3.66 2.47 7.74
C TRP A 31 5.15 2.55 7.42
N LYS A 32 5.84 1.46 7.72
CA LYS A 32 7.24 1.25 7.34
C LYS A 32 7.31 0.11 6.34
N VAL A 33 8.39 0.08 5.56
CA VAL A 33 8.63 -0.97 4.58
C VAL A 33 9.53 -2.03 5.19
N LYS A 34 9.05 -3.27 5.23
CA LYS A 34 9.88 -4.42 5.64
C LYS A 34 10.82 -4.83 4.52
N LYS A 35 10.30 -4.86 3.30
CA LYS A 35 11.06 -5.26 2.12
C LYS A 35 10.47 -4.62 0.88
N ALA A 36 11.31 -4.00 0.06
CA ALA A 36 10.94 -3.49 -1.25
C ALA A 36 11.60 -4.34 -2.33
N THR A 37 10.84 -4.70 -3.35
CA THR A 37 11.30 -5.56 -4.44
C THR A 37 10.82 -4.98 -5.77
N ALA A 38 11.75 -4.82 -6.71
CA ALA A 38 11.40 -4.44 -8.07
C ALA A 38 10.88 -5.66 -8.83
N LEU A 39 9.71 -5.50 -9.44
CA LEU A 39 9.13 -6.54 -10.30
C LEU A 39 9.58 -6.40 -11.75
N LYS A 40 10.20 -5.26 -12.08
CA LYS A 40 10.64 -4.93 -13.43
C LYS A 40 11.93 -4.14 -13.36
N ASP A 41 12.85 -4.36 -14.32
CA ASP A 41 14.10 -3.60 -14.45
C ASP A 41 14.97 -3.59 -13.18
N ALA A 42 14.97 -4.68 -12.42
CA ALA A 42 15.61 -4.77 -11.10
C ALA A 42 17.13 -4.51 -11.12
N ASP A 43 17.78 -4.74 -12.25
CA ASP A 43 19.23 -4.57 -12.42
C ASP A 43 19.64 -3.15 -12.87
N LYS A 44 18.67 -2.31 -13.23
CA LYS A 44 18.97 -0.93 -13.62
C LYS A 44 19.37 -0.08 -12.41
N PRO A 45 20.39 0.79 -12.53
CA PRO A 45 20.83 1.64 -11.41
C PRO A 45 19.72 2.51 -10.84
N GLU A 46 18.87 3.11 -11.68
CA GLU A 46 17.75 3.94 -11.27
C GLU A 46 16.74 3.16 -10.43
N THR A 47 16.47 1.92 -10.83
CA THR A 47 15.55 1.04 -10.11
C THR A 47 16.11 0.67 -8.75
N LYS A 48 17.40 0.35 -8.68
CA LYS A 48 18.06 0.04 -7.41
C LYS A 48 18.02 1.23 -6.45
N GLU A 49 18.20 2.44 -6.96
CA GLU A 49 18.11 3.64 -6.16
C GLU A 49 16.70 3.86 -5.62
N LEU A 50 15.68 3.67 -6.44
CA LEU A 50 14.28 3.75 -6.03
C LEU A 50 13.94 2.70 -4.98
N VAL A 51 14.31 1.46 -5.20
CA VAL A 51 14.07 0.36 -4.24
C VAL A 51 14.71 0.68 -2.89
N SER A 52 15.98 1.10 -2.90
CA SER A 52 16.69 1.47 -1.68
C SER A 52 16.01 2.64 -0.97
N GLY A 53 15.58 3.65 -1.72
CA GLY A 53 14.92 4.81 -1.17
C GLY A 53 13.56 4.49 -0.56
N PHE A 54 12.74 3.75 -1.28
CA PHE A 54 11.43 3.34 -0.77
C PHE A 54 11.54 2.39 0.42
N GLN A 55 12.58 1.57 0.47
CA GLN A 55 12.87 0.71 1.62
C GLN A 55 13.05 1.53 2.92
N LYS A 56 13.56 2.75 2.80
CA LYS A 56 13.84 3.66 3.92
C LYS A 56 12.71 4.66 4.16
N ALA A 57 11.63 4.57 3.40
CA ALA A 57 10.53 5.51 3.46
C ALA A 57 9.55 5.18 4.58
N ILE A 58 8.88 6.21 5.04
CA ILE A 58 7.81 6.14 6.03
C ILE A 58 6.59 6.82 5.43
N TYR A 59 5.46 6.14 5.46
CA TYR A 59 4.20 6.58 4.86
C TYR A 59 3.18 6.78 5.96
N THR A 60 2.57 7.95 6.04
CA THR A 60 1.52 8.22 7.03
C THR A 60 0.23 8.63 6.31
N PHE A 61 -0.81 7.87 6.57
CA PHE A 61 -2.16 8.12 6.06
C PHE A 61 -3.03 8.56 7.24
N ASN A 62 -3.34 9.84 7.31
CA ASN A 62 -4.11 10.39 8.41
C ASN A 62 -5.63 10.27 8.17
N ALA A 63 -6.39 10.22 9.25
CA ALA A 63 -7.84 10.09 9.18
C ALA A 63 -8.52 11.27 8.46
N ASP A 64 -7.87 12.44 8.44
CA ASP A 64 -8.35 13.61 7.72
C ASP A 64 -7.99 13.60 6.22
N HIS A 65 -7.43 12.49 5.74
CA HIS A 65 -6.95 12.27 4.37
C HIS A 65 -5.68 13.03 4.01
N SER A 66 -5.00 13.64 4.96
CA SER A 66 -3.66 14.15 4.70
C SER A 66 -2.66 13.02 4.64
N PHE A 67 -1.62 13.20 3.82
CA PHE A 67 -0.58 12.21 3.57
C PHE A 67 0.77 12.81 3.92
N ILE A 68 1.60 12.02 4.59
CA ILE A 68 2.98 12.39 4.91
C ILE A 68 3.90 11.31 4.37
N PHE A 69 4.86 11.73 3.57
CA PHE A 69 5.95 10.88 3.10
C PHE A 69 7.26 11.40 3.67
N ASP A 70 7.98 10.53 4.36
CA ASP A 70 9.27 10.85 4.90
C ASP A 70 10.26 9.74 4.55
N THR A 71 11.55 10.02 4.63
CA THR A 71 12.58 9.04 4.30
C THR A 71 13.83 9.26 5.12
N LYS A 72 14.50 8.16 5.48
CA LYS A 72 15.83 8.18 6.08
C LYS A 72 16.92 8.20 5.01
N SER A 73 16.55 8.10 3.74
CA SER A 73 17.49 8.21 2.64
C SER A 73 17.88 9.67 2.43
N ASN A 74 19.18 9.93 2.21
CA ASN A 74 19.67 11.24 1.82
C ASN A 74 19.88 11.37 0.31
N SER A 75 19.39 10.40 -0.46
CA SER A 75 19.43 10.44 -1.92
C SER A 75 18.66 11.67 -2.43
N LYS A 76 19.24 12.34 -3.41
CA LYS A 76 18.62 13.52 -4.02
C LYS A 76 17.24 13.22 -4.59
N MET A 77 17.09 12.07 -5.23
CA MET A 77 15.83 11.61 -5.79
C MET A 77 14.76 11.49 -4.70
N MET A 78 15.08 10.84 -3.59
CA MET A 78 14.13 10.64 -2.50
C MET A 78 13.76 11.94 -1.81
N LEU A 79 14.70 12.87 -1.67
CA LEU A 79 14.42 14.20 -1.10
C LEU A 79 13.48 15.00 -2.02
N GLN A 80 13.60 14.83 -3.33
CA GLN A 80 12.68 15.45 -4.29
C GLN A 80 11.28 14.86 -4.16
N LEU A 81 11.15 13.55 -3.92
CA LEU A 81 9.87 12.92 -3.68
C LEU A 81 9.21 13.43 -2.40
N VAL A 82 9.99 13.65 -1.34
CA VAL A 82 9.46 14.25 -0.11
C VAL A 82 8.83 15.61 -0.41
N LYS A 83 9.48 16.43 -1.22
CA LYS A 83 8.93 17.74 -1.62
C LYS A 83 7.69 17.60 -2.47
N MET A 84 7.68 16.65 -3.40
CA MET A 84 6.54 16.42 -4.29
C MET A 84 5.29 16.03 -3.50
N PHE A 85 5.45 15.26 -2.43
CA PHE A 85 4.34 14.76 -1.65
C PHE A 85 3.88 15.72 -0.54
N GLN A 86 4.52 16.87 -0.38
CA GLN A 86 4.07 17.86 0.59
C GLN A 86 2.65 18.32 0.27
N LYS A 87 1.81 18.44 1.29
CA LYS A 87 0.40 18.86 1.18
C LYS A 87 -0.46 17.95 0.31
N ASN A 88 0.02 16.75 0.01
CA ASN A 88 -0.79 15.77 -0.68
C ASN A 88 -1.86 15.18 0.24
N GLN A 89 -2.90 14.68 -0.37
CA GLN A 89 -3.98 13.95 0.28
C GLN A 89 -4.06 12.54 -0.30
N TRP A 90 -4.81 11.67 0.35
CA TRP A 90 -4.99 10.30 -0.11
C TRP A 90 -6.45 9.91 -0.12
N ILE A 91 -6.78 8.99 -1.01
CA ILE A 91 -8.08 8.30 -1.04
C ILE A 91 -7.85 6.83 -1.32
N PHE A 92 -8.81 6.01 -0.92
CA PHE A 92 -8.78 4.58 -1.19
C PHE A 92 -10.01 4.15 -1.97
N ASP A 93 -9.80 3.60 -3.16
CA ASP A 93 -10.85 2.96 -3.94
C ASP A 93 -10.89 1.47 -3.58
N LYS A 94 -11.88 1.11 -2.78
CA LYS A 94 -12.02 -0.25 -2.26
C LYS A 94 -12.26 -1.28 -3.36
N LYS A 95 -12.99 -0.92 -4.40
CA LYS A 95 -13.29 -1.83 -5.52
C LYS A 95 -12.05 -2.17 -6.32
N LYS A 96 -11.26 -1.17 -6.64
CA LYS A 96 -10.03 -1.32 -7.42
C LYS A 96 -8.83 -1.63 -6.56
N LYS A 97 -8.96 -1.54 -5.24
CA LYS A 97 -7.88 -1.69 -4.27
C LYS A 97 -6.74 -0.71 -4.54
N GLN A 98 -7.08 0.49 -4.99
CA GLN A 98 -6.14 1.54 -5.31
C GLN A 98 -6.09 2.58 -4.21
N LEU A 99 -4.90 2.79 -3.67
CA LEU A 99 -4.60 3.85 -2.72
C LEU A 99 -3.90 4.95 -3.51
N LYS A 100 -4.61 6.06 -3.72
CA LYS A 100 -4.13 7.15 -4.57
C LYS A 100 -3.72 8.34 -3.73
N VAL A 101 -2.58 8.91 -4.04
CA VAL A 101 -1.99 10.04 -3.33
C VAL A 101 -1.69 11.16 -4.31
N GLY A 102 -2.03 12.38 -3.94
CA GLY A 102 -1.79 13.56 -4.74
C GLY A 102 -2.64 14.74 -4.28
N PHE A 103 -2.71 15.75 -5.12
CA PHE A 103 -3.62 16.87 -4.89
C PHE A 103 -5.04 16.49 -5.30
N LYS A 104 -6.00 16.82 -4.45
CA LYS A 104 -7.41 16.54 -4.71
C LYS A 104 -7.87 17.11 -6.04
N LYS A 105 -7.48 18.35 -6.33
CA LYS A 105 -7.84 19.05 -7.57
C LYS A 105 -7.30 18.38 -8.85
N GLU A 106 -6.25 17.56 -8.70
CA GLU A 106 -5.62 16.83 -9.80
C GLU A 106 -6.01 15.34 -9.82
N GLY A 107 -7.01 14.95 -9.02
CA GLY A 107 -7.47 13.57 -8.96
C GLY A 107 -6.53 12.62 -8.24
N TYR A 108 -5.71 13.12 -7.31
CA TYR A 108 -4.77 12.32 -6.52
C TYR A 108 -3.82 11.52 -7.42
N SER A 109 -3.15 12.23 -8.34
CA SER A 109 -2.43 11.57 -9.44
C SER A 109 -0.91 11.48 -9.27
N ASN A 110 -0.36 11.78 -8.08
CA ASN A 110 1.09 11.75 -7.88
C ASN A 110 1.63 10.33 -7.75
N ILE A 111 0.94 9.46 -7.03
CA ILE A 111 1.33 8.06 -6.92
C ILE A 111 0.10 7.20 -6.65
N THR A 112 0.08 6.02 -7.24
CA THR A 112 -0.97 5.01 -6.99
C THR A 112 -0.33 3.74 -6.48
N PHE A 113 -0.83 3.27 -5.33
CA PHE A 113 -0.48 1.96 -4.80
C PHE A 113 -1.63 0.99 -5.04
N ILE A 114 -1.32 -0.21 -5.50
CA ILE A 114 -2.28 -1.31 -5.47
C ILE A 114 -2.09 -2.01 -4.13
N VAL A 115 -3.14 -2.09 -3.35
CA VAL A 115 -3.10 -2.69 -2.01
C VAL A 115 -3.48 -4.15 -2.13
N LYS A 116 -2.59 -5.02 -1.69
CA LYS A 116 -2.80 -6.47 -1.67
C LYS A 116 -2.73 -6.97 -0.25
N GLN A 117 -3.49 -8.00 0.03
CA GLN A 117 -3.43 -8.69 1.32
C GLN A 117 -3.21 -10.17 1.08
N ASP A 118 -2.21 -10.72 1.76
CA ASP A 118 -1.89 -12.14 1.75
C ASP A 118 -1.81 -12.62 3.20
N GLY A 119 -2.91 -13.20 3.67
CA GLY A 119 -3.04 -13.52 5.09
C GLY A 119 -2.97 -12.26 5.94
N LYS A 120 -1.98 -12.19 6.82
CA LYS A 120 -1.74 -11.00 7.66
C LYS A 120 -0.78 -9.99 7.01
N LYS A 121 -0.24 -10.31 5.84
CA LYS A 121 0.71 -9.46 5.14
C LYS A 121 -0.02 -8.43 4.31
N ILE A 122 0.38 -7.18 4.44
CA ILE A 122 -0.10 -6.06 3.63
C ILE A 122 1.00 -5.67 2.67
N ILE A 123 0.66 -5.58 1.40
CA ILE A 123 1.60 -5.28 0.33
C ILE A 123 1.08 -4.06 -0.43
N PHE A 124 1.95 -3.07 -0.62
CA PHE A 124 1.68 -1.92 -1.48
C PHE A 124 2.54 -2.06 -2.73
N LEU A 125 1.90 -2.19 -3.88
CA LEU A 125 2.58 -2.16 -5.17
C LEU A 125 2.51 -0.75 -5.73
N ILE A 126 3.67 -0.13 -5.95
CA ILE A 126 3.75 1.15 -6.66
C ILE A 126 3.49 0.84 -8.13
N GLU A 127 2.34 1.27 -8.64
CA GLU A 127 1.85 0.86 -9.96
C GLU A 127 2.80 1.28 -11.09
N ASP A 128 3.21 2.55 -11.12
CA ASP A 128 4.04 3.07 -12.20
C ASP A 128 5.45 2.48 -12.21
N ALA A 129 6.04 2.34 -11.05
CA ALA A 129 7.41 1.87 -10.90
C ALA A 129 7.53 0.35 -10.83
N GLN A 130 6.41 -0.37 -10.64
CA GLN A 130 6.36 -1.81 -10.44
C GLN A 130 7.30 -2.26 -9.32
N ILE A 131 7.25 -1.54 -8.21
CA ILE A 131 7.97 -1.88 -6.97
C ILE A 131 6.96 -2.34 -5.94
N GLU A 132 7.16 -3.55 -5.46
CA GLU A 132 6.31 -4.17 -4.45
C GLU A 132 6.92 -3.97 -3.07
N MET A 133 6.12 -3.48 -2.12
CA MET A 133 6.57 -3.22 -0.76
C MET A 133 5.76 -4.04 0.23
N LEU A 134 6.45 -4.89 0.98
CA LEU A 134 5.86 -5.54 2.14
C LEU A 134 5.82 -4.54 3.28
N MET A 135 4.63 -4.21 3.75
CA MET A 135 4.40 -3.12 4.68
C MET A 135 4.22 -3.62 6.12
N LYS A 136 4.53 -2.74 7.05
CA LYS A 136 4.35 -2.96 8.48
C LYS A 136 3.86 -1.67 9.13
N LYS A 137 2.81 -1.72 9.91
CA LYS A 137 2.42 -0.56 10.74
C LYS A 137 3.48 -0.29 11.81
N ALA A 138 3.80 0.98 11.92
CA ALA A 138 4.74 1.42 12.95
C ALA A 138 4.09 1.42 14.34
#